data_f616dc4ab791cbe52937724871ffecf9
#
_entry.id   f616dc4ab791cbe52937724871ffecf9
#
_cell.length_a   1.000
_cell.length_b   1.000
_cell.length_c   1.000
_cell.angle_alpha   90.00
_cell.angle_beta   90.00
_cell.angle_gamma   90.00
#
_symmetry.space_group_name_H-M   'P 1'
#
loop_
_entity.id
_entity.type
_entity.pdbx_description
1 polymer ?
#
loop_
_entity_poly.entity_id
_entity_poly.type
_entity_poly.pdbx_seq_one_letter_code
_entity_poly.pdbx_strand_id
1 'polypeptide(L)'
;AETTENTENTENADEKKEPEKTTVYYVTDEVQQSQYINMFRSQGMDAVILKHNIDSAFITHAERYNEHVTFQRIDADLTNDMKDESGEDLTDATNTLTDLFRKVLDKKDLTVKVENLKDENVSSMVTLSEESRRMQDMMKMYGMTGMDPSMFGGQETLILNAKHPLVQYILKNGENNNTSLFCEQL
;
A
#
# COMPACT_ATOMS: atom_id res chain seq x y z
N ALA A 1 -30.64 64.88 -16.61
CA ALA A 1 -29.54 64.32 -15.84
C ALA A 1 -29.93 62.91 -15.41
N GLU A 2 -29.54 61.92 -16.19
CA GLU A 2 -29.74 60.50 -15.94
C GLU A 2 -28.46 59.96 -15.30
N THR A 3 -28.63 59.37 -14.12
CA THR A 3 -27.55 58.68 -13.44
C THR A 3 -27.82 57.19 -13.56
N THR A 4 -26.97 56.53 -14.35
CA THR A 4 -26.96 55.05 -14.53
C THR A 4 -26.14 54.43 -13.40
N GLU A 5 -26.79 53.70 -12.49
CA GLU A 5 -26.15 52.85 -11.50
C GLU A 5 -25.75 51.51 -12.17
N ASN A 6 -24.48 51.25 -12.16
CA ASN A 6 -23.90 50.01 -12.62
C ASN A 6 -23.75 49.05 -11.44
N THR A 7 -24.62 48.05 -11.34
CA THR A 7 -24.57 47.03 -10.31
C THR A 7 -23.63 45.91 -10.78
N GLU A 8 -22.41 45.90 -10.27
CA GLU A 8 -21.50 44.78 -10.44
C GLU A 8 -21.99 43.60 -9.60
N ASN A 9 -22.40 42.56 -10.30
CA ASN A 9 -22.80 41.27 -9.74
C ASN A 9 -21.54 40.45 -9.54
N THR A 10 -21.03 40.42 -8.30
CA THR A 10 -19.94 39.55 -7.89
C THR A 10 -20.54 38.16 -7.60
N GLU A 11 -20.55 37.29 -8.60
CA GLU A 11 -20.81 35.88 -8.39
C GLU A 11 -19.62 35.27 -7.64
N ASN A 12 -19.79 35.09 -6.34
CA ASN A 12 -18.96 34.22 -5.54
C ASN A 12 -19.22 32.78 -6.00
N ALA A 13 -18.32 32.24 -6.81
CA ALA A 13 -18.24 30.82 -7.04
C ALA A 13 -17.74 30.16 -5.74
N ASP A 14 -18.68 29.66 -4.94
CA ASP A 14 -18.40 28.69 -3.90
C ASP A 14 -17.85 27.43 -4.58
N GLU A 15 -16.53 27.32 -4.67
CA GLU A 15 -15.88 26.05 -4.94
C GLU A 15 -16.27 25.10 -3.79
N LYS A 16 -17.26 24.26 -4.03
CA LYS A 16 -17.56 23.11 -3.18
C LYS A 16 -16.33 22.21 -3.22
N LYS A 17 -15.42 22.38 -2.25
CA LYS A 17 -14.41 21.35 -1.95
C LYS A 17 -15.16 20.05 -1.71
N GLU A 18 -14.91 19.06 -2.56
CA GLU A 18 -15.39 17.71 -2.27
C GLU A 18 -14.87 17.34 -0.87
N PRO A 19 -15.73 16.80 0.00
CA PRO A 19 -15.31 16.44 1.35
C PRO A 19 -14.19 15.41 1.27
N GLU A 20 -13.09 15.68 1.96
CA GLU A 20 -11.92 14.81 2.03
C GLU A 20 -12.35 13.44 2.54
N LYS A 21 -12.01 12.38 1.78
CA LYS A 21 -12.25 11.01 2.22
C LYS A 21 -11.32 10.66 3.38
N THR A 22 -11.90 10.18 4.46
CA THR A 22 -11.15 9.69 5.62
C THR A 22 -10.87 8.21 5.46
N THR A 23 -9.60 7.82 5.50
CA THR A 23 -9.19 6.41 5.50
C THR A 23 -9.11 5.90 6.93
N VAL A 24 -9.85 4.84 7.24
CA VAL A 24 -9.77 4.10 8.50
C VAL A 24 -8.94 2.84 8.30
N TYR A 25 -7.79 2.79 8.92
CA TYR A 25 -6.91 1.62 8.84
C TYR A 25 -7.37 0.52 9.80
N TYR A 26 -7.26 -0.74 9.36
CA TYR A 26 -7.67 -1.87 10.18
C TYR A 26 -6.70 -3.05 10.14
N VAL A 27 -6.73 -3.84 11.23
CA VAL A 27 -5.94 -5.05 11.46
C VAL A 27 -6.88 -6.23 11.60
N THR A 28 -6.60 -7.32 10.92
CA THR A 28 -7.36 -8.58 11.04
C THR A 28 -6.62 -9.64 11.86
N ASP A 29 -5.29 -9.65 11.79
CA ASP A 29 -4.43 -10.59 12.51
C ASP A 29 -3.19 -9.87 13.04
N GLU A 30 -3.12 -9.66 14.35
CA GLU A 30 -2.03 -8.92 14.99
C GLU A 30 -0.67 -9.65 14.91
N VAL A 31 -0.66 -10.96 14.77
CA VAL A 31 0.58 -11.74 14.67
C VAL A 31 1.15 -11.66 13.25
N GLN A 32 0.33 -11.96 12.25
CA GLN A 32 0.76 -11.92 10.86
C GLN A 32 1.07 -10.49 10.39
N GLN A 33 0.34 -9.51 10.90
CA GLN A 33 0.49 -8.10 10.55
C GLN A 33 1.39 -7.32 11.51
N SER A 34 2.16 -8.00 12.36
CA SER A 34 2.98 -7.36 13.40
C SER A 34 3.99 -6.34 12.86
N GLN A 35 4.60 -6.61 11.70
CA GLN A 35 5.53 -5.69 11.03
C GLN A 35 4.82 -4.38 10.67
N TYR A 36 3.65 -4.46 10.06
CA TYR A 36 2.86 -3.29 9.66
C TYR A 36 2.34 -2.52 10.87
N ILE A 37 1.92 -3.22 11.94
CA ILE A 37 1.53 -2.59 13.21
C ILE A 37 2.69 -1.77 13.79
N ASN A 38 3.91 -2.31 13.77
CA ASN A 38 5.08 -1.59 14.26
C ASN A 38 5.39 -0.35 13.40
N MET A 39 5.25 -0.46 12.08
CA MET A 39 5.41 0.68 11.18
C MET A 39 4.37 1.77 11.46
N PHE A 40 3.10 1.43 11.62
CA PHE A 40 2.04 2.37 11.97
C PHE A 40 2.33 3.09 13.28
N ARG A 41 2.73 2.33 14.31
CA ARG A 41 3.10 2.89 15.62
C ARG A 41 4.30 3.85 15.52
N SER A 42 5.32 3.51 14.73
CA SER A 42 6.49 4.38 14.56
C SER A 42 6.15 5.71 13.89
N GLN A 43 5.09 5.74 13.08
CA GLN A 43 4.57 6.94 12.43
C GLN A 43 3.48 7.66 13.24
N GLY A 44 3.12 7.16 14.42
CA GLY A 44 2.05 7.72 15.24
C GLY A 44 0.65 7.57 14.63
N MET A 45 0.48 6.57 13.77
CA MET A 45 -0.81 6.26 13.12
C MET A 45 -1.57 5.21 13.91
N ASP A 46 -2.89 5.36 14.00
CA ASP A 46 -3.80 4.43 14.65
C ASP A 46 -4.47 3.50 13.63
N ALA A 47 -4.81 2.29 14.09
CA ALA A 47 -5.62 1.34 13.33
C ALA A 47 -6.61 0.61 14.25
N VAL A 48 -7.79 0.30 13.72
CA VAL A 48 -8.80 -0.48 14.46
C VAL A 48 -8.57 -1.97 14.28
N ILE A 49 -8.86 -2.77 15.31
CA ILE A 49 -8.71 -4.22 15.24
C ILE A 49 -10.05 -4.85 14.92
N LEU A 50 -10.13 -5.51 13.77
CA LEU A 50 -11.32 -6.16 13.21
C LEU A 50 -11.01 -7.64 12.95
N LYS A 51 -11.25 -8.51 13.94
CA LYS A 51 -10.84 -9.93 13.93
C LYS A 51 -11.95 -10.91 13.53
N HIS A 52 -13.18 -10.44 13.43
CA HIS A 52 -14.33 -11.31 13.27
C HIS A 52 -14.81 -11.35 11.83
N ASN A 53 -15.34 -12.48 11.38
CA ASN A 53 -15.85 -12.65 10.03
C ASN A 53 -16.96 -11.66 9.67
N ILE A 54 -17.72 -11.18 10.68
CA ILE A 54 -18.76 -10.18 10.47
C ILE A 54 -18.19 -8.79 10.14
N ASP A 55 -16.94 -8.54 10.48
CA ASP A 55 -16.33 -7.21 10.31
C ASP A 55 -16.20 -6.84 8.82
N SER A 56 -15.96 -7.82 7.94
CA SER A 56 -15.95 -7.59 6.49
C SER A 56 -17.29 -7.06 5.96
N ALA A 57 -18.38 -7.64 6.46
CA ALA A 57 -19.73 -7.18 6.11
C ALA A 57 -20.01 -5.78 6.71
N PHE A 58 -19.54 -5.53 7.93
CA PHE A 58 -19.61 -4.22 8.58
C PHE A 58 -18.87 -3.14 7.78
N ILE A 59 -17.64 -3.40 7.36
CA ILE A 59 -16.84 -2.49 6.53
C ILE A 59 -17.60 -2.12 5.26
N THR A 60 -18.07 -3.13 4.51
CA THR A 60 -18.81 -2.92 3.26
C THR A 60 -20.08 -2.09 3.49
N HIS A 61 -20.78 -2.33 4.60
CA HIS A 61 -21.96 -1.57 4.96
C HIS A 61 -21.62 -0.12 5.34
N ALA A 62 -20.59 0.08 6.16
CA ALA A 62 -20.16 1.39 6.61
C ALA A 62 -19.72 2.29 5.44
N GLU A 63 -18.96 1.75 4.48
CA GLU A 63 -18.55 2.48 3.26
C GLU A 63 -19.74 2.84 2.36
N ARG A 64 -20.75 1.95 2.28
CA ARG A 64 -21.95 2.20 1.47
C ARG A 64 -22.79 3.35 2.03
N TYR A 65 -22.88 3.48 3.35
CA TYR A 65 -23.69 4.51 4.01
C TYR A 65 -22.92 5.79 4.30
N ASN A 66 -21.61 5.75 4.19
CA ASN A 66 -20.77 6.92 4.40
C ASN A 66 -19.69 7.02 3.31
N GLU A 67 -20.04 7.72 2.23
CA GLU A 67 -19.17 7.90 1.05
C GLU A 67 -17.84 8.61 1.36
N HIS A 68 -17.73 9.23 2.56
CA HIS A 68 -16.53 9.94 2.99
C HIS A 68 -15.57 9.08 3.81
N VAL A 69 -15.91 7.82 4.07
CA VAL A 69 -15.08 6.88 4.82
C VAL A 69 -14.68 5.71 3.93
N THR A 70 -13.41 5.39 3.92
CA THR A 70 -12.86 4.20 3.26
C THR A 70 -12.07 3.39 4.28
N PHE A 71 -12.26 2.09 4.29
CA PHE A 71 -11.48 1.20 5.13
C PHE A 71 -10.35 0.58 4.33
N GLN A 72 -9.14 0.60 4.89
CA GLN A 72 -7.95 0.02 4.29
C GLN A 72 -7.22 -0.84 5.30
N ARG A 73 -6.92 -2.08 4.91
CA ARG A 73 -6.12 -2.96 5.76
C ARG A 73 -4.67 -2.49 5.81
N ILE A 74 -4.03 -2.54 6.98
CA ILE A 74 -2.69 -1.97 7.18
C ILE A 74 -1.59 -2.58 6.30
N ASP A 75 -1.82 -3.78 5.74
CA ASP A 75 -0.91 -4.48 4.84
C ASP A 75 -1.38 -4.45 3.37
N ALA A 76 -2.35 -3.60 3.04
CA ALA A 76 -2.80 -3.40 1.67
C ALA A 76 -1.75 -2.56 0.90
N ASP A 77 -2.06 -1.35 0.53
CA ASP A 77 -1.12 -0.50 -0.18
C ASP A 77 -0.26 0.32 0.78
N LEU A 78 0.96 0.62 0.34
CA LEU A 78 1.83 1.53 1.08
C LEU A 78 1.23 2.93 1.11
N THR A 79 0.98 3.46 2.30
CA THR A 79 0.46 4.82 2.46
C THR A 79 1.53 5.86 2.15
N ASN A 80 1.12 7.04 1.67
CA ASN A 80 2.05 8.15 1.43
C ASN A 80 2.78 8.57 2.71
N ASP A 81 2.13 8.40 3.87
CA ASP A 81 2.72 8.72 5.17
C ASP A 81 3.93 7.84 5.53
N MET A 82 4.04 6.65 4.94
CA MET A 82 5.18 5.75 5.14
C MET A 82 6.33 6.01 4.17
N LYS A 83 6.08 6.74 3.08
CA LYS A 83 7.10 7.10 2.10
C LYS A 83 7.83 8.35 2.53
N ASP A 84 9.10 8.41 2.18
CA ASP A 84 9.88 9.64 2.26
C ASP A 84 9.82 10.35 0.90
N GLU A 85 9.41 11.61 0.92
CA GLU A 85 9.30 12.45 -0.28
C GLU A 85 10.69 12.93 -0.76
N SER A 86 11.67 12.04 -0.85
CA SER A 86 13.03 12.41 -1.25
C SER A 86 13.16 12.86 -2.72
N GLY A 87 12.11 12.64 -3.52
CA GLY A 87 12.09 13.07 -4.94
C GLY A 87 13.13 12.39 -5.84
N GLU A 88 13.81 11.36 -5.36
CA GLU A 88 14.75 10.59 -6.17
C GLU A 88 14.03 9.72 -7.20
N ASP A 89 14.58 9.72 -8.42
CA ASP A 89 14.11 8.81 -9.48
C ASP A 89 14.67 7.40 -9.23
N LEU A 90 13.82 6.51 -8.76
CA LEU A 90 14.15 5.11 -8.48
C LEU A 90 13.79 4.14 -9.61
N THR A 91 13.47 4.66 -10.80
CA THR A 91 13.02 3.86 -11.95
C THR A 91 14.07 2.84 -12.36
N ASP A 92 15.33 3.24 -12.50
CA ASP A 92 16.42 2.34 -12.90
C ASP A 92 16.70 1.27 -11.81
N ALA A 93 16.66 1.67 -10.53
CA ALA A 93 16.78 0.74 -9.43
C ALA A 93 15.63 -0.28 -9.41
N THR A 94 14.41 0.17 -9.66
CA THR A 94 13.21 -0.68 -9.74
C THR A 94 13.34 -1.70 -10.87
N ASN A 95 13.75 -1.29 -12.06
CA ASN A 95 13.93 -2.19 -13.20
C ASN A 95 15.01 -3.24 -12.90
N THR A 96 16.17 -2.79 -12.41
CA THR A 96 17.30 -3.68 -12.08
C THR A 96 16.92 -4.72 -11.03
N LEU A 97 16.27 -4.29 -9.94
CA LEU A 97 15.87 -5.20 -8.87
C LEU A 97 14.72 -6.12 -9.32
N THR A 98 13.79 -5.64 -10.14
CA THR A 98 12.72 -6.47 -10.69
C THR A 98 13.27 -7.65 -11.47
N ASP A 99 14.21 -7.39 -12.39
CA ASP A 99 14.80 -8.43 -13.21
C ASP A 99 15.60 -9.45 -12.36
N LEU A 100 16.35 -8.92 -11.38
CA LEU A 100 17.15 -9.76 -10.49
C LEU A 100 16.26 -10.65 -9.61
N PHE A 101 15.25 -10.08 -8.94
CA PHE A 101 14.35 -10.84 -8.08
C PHE A 101 13.51 -11.86 -8.85
N ARG A 102 13.02 -11.52 -10.03
CA ARG A 102 12.32 -12.47 -10.92
C ARG A 102 13.18 -13.64 -11.30
N LYS A 103 14.46 -13.40 -11.59
CA LYS A 103 15.43 -14.42 -11.96
C LYS A 103 15.79 -15.31 -10.77
N VAL A 104 16.08 -14.73 -9.61
CA VAL A 104 16.52 -15.48 -8.41
C VAL A 104 15.37 -16.30 -7.82
N LEU A 105 14.16 -15.73 -7.75
CA LEU A 105 13.00 -16.40 -7.15
C LEU A 105 12.22 -17.28 -8.15
N ASP A 106 12.64 -17.31 -9.42
CA ASP A 106 11.92 -17.97 -10.52
C ASP A 106 10.42 -17.58 -10.62
N LYS A 107 10.10 -16.31 -10.32
CA LYS A 107 8.75 -15.76 -10.34
C LYS A 107 8.64 -14.68 -11.42
N LYS A 108 8.20 -15.06 -12.63
CA LYS A 108 8.14 -14.16 -13.79
C LYS A 108 7.15 -13.00 -13.61
N ASP A 109 6.06 -13.23 -12.87
CA ASP A 109 4.97 -12.27 -12.67
C ASP A 109 5.13 -11.43 -11.39
N LEU A 110 6.29 -11.56 -10.70
CA LEU A 110 6.56 -10.79 -9.50
C LEU A 110 6.61 -9.30 -9.82
N THR A 111 5.77 -8.52 -9.14
CA THR A 111 5.83 -7.06 -9.18
C THR A 111 6.75 -6.57 -8.07
N VAL A 112 7.79 -5.82 -8.45
CA VAL A 112 8.73 -5.22 -7.50
C VAL A 112 8.64 -3.71 -7.62
N LYS A 113 8.61 -3.02 -6.49
CA LYS A 113 8.71 -1.55 -6.40
C LYS A 113 9.83 -1.19 -5.45
N VAL A 114 10.58 -0.17 -5.79
CA VAL A 114 11.61 0.40 -4.92
C VAL A 114 11.11 1.75 -4.43
N GLU A 115 11.05 1.91 -3.12
CA GLU A 115 10.52 3.12 -2.48
C GLU A 115 11.46 3.57 -1.37
N ASN A 116 11.54 4.86 -1.14
CA ASN A 116 12.20 5.40 0.04
C ASN A 116 11.23 5.36 1.22
N LEU A 117 11.46 4.47 2.19
CA LEU A 117 10.65 4.41 3.41
C LEU A 117 11.23 5.30 4.49
N LYS A 118 10.36 5.89 5.33
CA LYS A 118 10.78 6.67 6.51
C LYS A 118 11.48 5.81 7.55
N ASP A 119 11.06 4.56 7.71
CA ASP A 119 11.73 3.60 8.61
C ASP A 119 12.84 2.86 7.86
N GLU A 120 14.08 3.21 8.14
CA GLU A 120 15.27 2.62 7.52
C GLU A 120 15.52 1.16 7.97
N ASN A 121 14.91 0.70 9.06
CA ASN A 121 15.07 -0.67 9.55
C ASN A 121 14.22 -1.67 8.76
N VAL A 122 13.21 -1.21 8.04
CA VAL A 122 12.39 -2.06 7.17
C VAL A 122 13.12 -2.25 5.86
N SER A 123 13.52 -3.48 5.55
CA SER A 123 14.23 -3.82 4.31
C SER A 123 13.27 -4.02 3.14
N SER A 124 12.18 -4.72 3.41
CA SER A 124 11.19 -5.10 2.40
C SER A 124 9.83 -5.31 3.04
N MET A 125 8.79 -5.27 2.22
CA MET A 125 7.44 -5.63 2.60
C MET A 125 6.67 -6.16 1.40
N VAL A 126 5.68 -7.03 1.65
CA VAL A 126 4.78 -7.53 0.61
C VAL A 126 3.41 -6.90 0.81
N THR A 127 2.91 -6.25 -0.22
CA THR A 127 1.57 -5.66 -0.20
C THR A 127 0.66 -6.30 -1.23
N LEU A 128 -0.62 -6.28 -0.95
CA LEU A 128 -1.70 -6.61 -1.87
C LEU A 128 -2.67 -5.44 -1.88
N SER A 129 -3.28 -5.16 -3.04
CA SER A 129 -4.35 -4.16 -3.08
C SER A 129 -5.48 -4.52 -2.12
N GLU A 130 -6.18 -3.53 -1.59
CA GLU A 130 -7.31 -3.74 -0.70
C GLU A 130 -8.40 -4.63 -1.35
N GLU A 131 -8.64 -4.43 -2.65
CA GLU A 131 -9.57 -5.24 -3.43
C GLU A 131 -9.15 -6.72 -3.47
N SER A 132 -7.87 -6.99 -3.71
CA SER A 132 -7.33 -8.36 -3.69
C SER A 132 -7.42 -9.00 -2.31
N ARG A 133 -7.19 -8.22 -1.25
CA ARG A 133 -7.34 -8.68 0.13
C ARG A 133 -8.79 -9.04 0.46
N ARG A 134 -9.74 -8.19 0.11
CA ARG A 134 -11.17 -8.46 0.29
C ARG A 134 -11.64 -9.68 -0.49
N MET A 135 -11.13 -9.86 -1.70
CA MET A 135 -11.39 -11.05 -2.50
C MET A 135 -10.88 -12.32 -1.81
N GLN A 136 -9.64 -12.31 -1.29
CA GLN A 136 -9.08 -13.44 -0.55
C GLN A 136 -9.89 -13.76 0.71
N ASP A 137 -10.30 -12.76 1.47
CA ASP A 137 -11.10 -12.94 2.68
C ASP A 137 -12.47 -13.54 2.36
N MET A 138 -13.10 -13.09 1.27
CA MET A 138 -14.34 -13.64 0.77
C MET A 138 -14.17 -15.12 0.36
N MET A 139 -13.11 -15.46 -0.35
CA MET A 139 -12.82 -16.85 -0.75
C MET A 139 -12.60 -17.76 0.46
N LYS A 140 -11.86 -17.30 1.47
CA LYS A 140 -11.71 -18.04 2.75
C LYS A 140 -13.07 -18.31 3.41
N MET A 141 -13.95 -17.32 3.41
CA MET A 141 -15.30 -17.44 3.98
C MET A 141 -16.15 -18.50 3.27
N TYR A 142 -16.01 -18.64 1.96
CA TYR A 142 -16.73 -19.66 1.17
C TYR A 142 -16.03 -21.03 1.16
N GLY A 143 -14.98 -21.23 1.95
CA GLY A 143 -14.27 -22.51 2.05
C GLY A 143 -13.43 -22.85 0.81
N MET A 144 -13.19 -21.89 -0.07
CA MET A 144 -12.37 -22.05 -1.27
C MET A 144 -10.87 -21.92 -0.92
N THR A 145 -10.46 -22.45 0.23
CA THR A 145 -9.09 -22.49 0.69
C THR A 145 -8.29 -23.50 -0.16
N GLY A 146 -7.35 -23.01 -0.96
CA GLY A 146 -6.52 -23.85 -1.83
C GLY A 146 -6.51 -23.42 -3.30
N MET A 147 -7.33 -22.47 -3.69
CA MET A 147 -7.18 -21.82 -4.99
C MET A 147 -6.08 -20.75 -4.90
N ASP A 148 -5.23 -20.72 -5.93
CA ASP A 148 -4.16 -19.73 -6.03
C ASP A 148 -4.77 -18.32 -6.17
N PRO A 149 -4.50 -17.38 -5.25
CA PRO A 149 -5.00 -16.02 -5.33
C PRO A 149 -4.61 -15.29 -6.62
N SER A 150 -3.50 -15.67 -7.25
CA SER A 150 -3.04 -15.09 -8.50
C SER A 150 -4.01 -15.33 -9.67
N MET A 151 -4.79 -16.41 -9.63
CA MET A 151 -5.83 -16.71 -10.64
C MET A 151 -6.95 -15.67 -10.67
N PHE A 152 -7.08 -14.85 -9.63
CA PHE A 152 -8.13 -13.83 -9.47
C PHE A 152 -7.59 -12.40 -9.49
N GLY A 153 -6.39 -12.20 -10.05
CA GLY A 153 -5.79 -10.87 -10.23
C GLY A 153 -5.13 -10.29 -8.98
N GLY A 154 -5.01 -11.07 -7.92
CA GLY A 154 -4.30 -10.68 -6.70
C GLY A 154 -2.78 -10.75 -6.88
N GLN A 155 -2.17 -9.79 -7.56
CA GLN A 155 -0.72 -9.72 -7.66
C GLN A 155 -0.13 -9.12 -6.38
N GLU A 156 0.73 -9.90 -5.75
CA GLU A 156 1.56 -9.42 -4.65
C GLU A 156 2.61 -8.45 -5.20
N THR A 157 2.78 -7.33 -4.50
CA THR A 157 3.86 -6.39 -4.81
C THR A 157 4.91 -6.44 -3.72
N LEU A 158 6.12 -6.79 -4.09
CA LEU A 158 7.28 -6.70 -3.22
C LEU A 158 7.80 -5.26 -3.24
N ILE A 159 7.74 -4.59 -2.11
CA ILE A 159 8.29 -3.24 -1.94
C ILE A 159 9.65 -3.37 -1.26
N LEU A 160 10.67 -2.81 -1.87
CA LEU A 160 12.04 -2.77 -1.35
C LEU A 160 12.38 -1.35 -0.91
N ASN A 161 12.95 -1.20 0.29
CA ASN A 161 13.37 0.09 0.81
C ASN A 161 14.75 0.47 0.25
N ALA A 162 14.79 1.47 -0.62
CA ALA A 162 16.02 1.95 -1.23
C ALA A 162 17.08 2.41 -0.20
N LYS A 163 16.67 2.85 0.99
CA LYS A 163 17.58 3.29 2.05
C LYS A 163 18.20 2.16 2.84
N HIS A 164 17.61 0.96 2.79
CA HIS A 164 18.08 -0.16 3.59
C HIS A 164 19.43 -0.70 3.08
N PRO A 165 20.41 -0.96 3.96
CA PRO A 165 21.76 -1.37 3.56
C PRO A 165 21.81 -2.64 2.70
N LEU A 166 20.95 -3.63 2.95
CA LEU A 166 20.89 -4.86 2.13
C LEU A 166 20.42 -4.56 0.71
N VAL A 167 19.40 -3.71 0.52
CA VAL A 167 18.90 -3.34 -0.80
C VAL A 167 19.98 -2.57 -1.58
N GLN A 168 20.68 -1.65 -0.90
CA GLN A 168 21.80 -0.95 -1.50
C GLN A 168 22.98 -1.88 -1.85
N TYR A 169 23.24 -2.88 -1.01
CA TYR A 169 24.26 -3.89 -1.31
C TYR A 169 23.92 -4.67 -2.59
N ILE A 170 22.67 -5.10 -2.73
CA ILE A 170 22.19 -5.82 -3.92
C ILE A 170 22.36 -4.95 -5.17
N LEU A 171 21.94 -3.69 -5.12
CA LEU A 171 22.08 -2.74 -6.24
C LEU A 171 23.53 -2.54 -6.68
N LYS A 172 24.45 -2.46 -5.72
CA LYS A 172 25.89 -2.22 -6.01
C LYS A 172 26.65 -3.44 -6.53
N ASN A 173 26.24 -4.65 -6.12
CA ASN A 173 27.00 -5.86 -6.39
C ASN A 173 26.42 -6.71 -7.53
N GLY A 174 25.23 -6.39 -8.02
CA GLY A 174 24.59 -7.12 -9.10
C GLY A 174 24.43 -8.62 -8.79
N GLU A 175 24.57 -9.47 -9.82
CA GLU A 175 24.41 -10.91 -9.69
C GLU A 175 25.67 -11.58 -9.14
N ASN A 176 25.60 -12.07 -7.91
CA ASN A 176 26.59 -12.97 -7.31
C ASN A 176 25.89 -13.90 -6.29
N ASN A 177 26.61 -14.90 -5.80
CA ASN A 177 26.04 -15.91 -4.89
C ASN A 177 25.45 -15.28 -3.60
N ASN A 178 26.10 -14.26 -3.05
CA ASN A 178 25.62 -13.58 -1.84
C ASN A 178 24.36 -12.76 -2.12
N THR A 179 24.31 -12.11 -3.28
CA THR A 179 23.13 -11.32 -3.69
C THR A 179 21.91 -12.22 -3.85
N SER A 180 22.06 -13.42 -4.44
CA SER A 180 20.95 -14.38 -4.56
C SER A 180 20.40 -14.77 -3.17
N LEU A 181 21.29 -15.09 -2.21
CA LEU A 181 20.88 -15.39 -0.85
C LEU A 181 20.16 -14.23 -0.17
N PHE A 182 20.58 -12.98 -0.42
CA PHE A 182 19.90 -11.82 0.12
C PHE A 182 18.52 -11.57 -0.53
N CYS A 183 18.39 -11.84 -1.83
CA CYS A 183 17.08 -11.77 -2.50
C CYS A 183 16.09 -12.81 -1.96
N GLU A 184 16.57 -14.01 -1.60
CA GLU A 184 15.74 -15.05 -0.98
C GLU A 184 15.35 -14.72 0.46
N GLN A 185 16.14 -13.89 1.13
CA GLN A 185 15.92 -13.50 2.53
C GLN A 185 15.02 -12.28 2.66
N LEU A 186 14.97 -11.41 1.65
CA LEU A 186 14.13 -10.21 1.59
C LEU A 186 12.71 -10.52 1.09
#